data_d54e42c0cc692bed2edcf9081ff90162
#
_entry.id   d54e42c0cc692bed2edcf9081ff90162
#
_cell.length_a   1.000
_cell.length_b   1.000
_cell.length_c   1.000
_cell.angle_alpha   90.00
_cell.angle_beta   90.00
_cell.angle_gamma   90.00
#
_symmetry.space_group_name_H-M   'P 1'
#
loop_
_entity.id
_entity.type
_entity.pdbx_description
1 polymer ?
#
loop_
_entity_poly.entity_id
_entity_poly.type
_entity_poly.pdbx_seq_one_letter_code
_entity_poly.pdbx_strand_id
1 'polypeptide(L)'
;LHMRELIRELATSATVIVSTHILQEVQAVCDRVLILRGGKLVVDSRLHELRQGRRLLVSVDGDAGDDLAAVDGVAGVEARGKANGRWVYALEADEELAPQVATTLISAGRKLYQLQTEHRDLETVFAEVNELAPAKEVAHG
;
A
#
# COMPACT_ATOMS: atom_id res chain seq x y z
N LEU A 1 -12.01 -11.74 20.32
CA LEU A 1 -12.64 -12.72 21.03
C LEU A 1 -11.79 -13.94 21.29
N HIS A 2 -12.40 -14.99 21.84
CA HIS A 2 -11.66 -16.19 22.24
C HIS A 2 -10.93 -16.88 21.09
N MET A 3 -11.51 -16.83 19.89
CA MET A 3 -10.91 -17.48 18.74
C MET A 3 -9.55 -16.86 18.38
N ARG A 4 -9.46 -15.55 18.40
CA ARG A 4 -8.20 -14.88 18.11
C ARG A 4 -7.14 -15.16 19.12
N GLU A 5 -7.52 -15.20 20.39
CA GLU A 5 -6.62 -15.52 21.48
C GLU A 5 -6.13 -16.96 21.40
N LEU A 6 -7.02 -17.87 21.06
CA LEU A 6 -6.68 -19.28 20.90
C LEU A 6 -5.66 -19.47 19.76
N ILE A 7 -5.87 -18.80 18.63
CA ILE A 7 -4.95 -18.88 17.50
C ILE A 7 -3.57 -18.38 17.89
N ARG A 8 -3.51 -17.26 18.60
CA ARG A 8 -2.23 -16.69 19.04
C ARG A 8 -1.51 -17.62 19.99
N GLU A 9 -2.25 -18.24 20.87
CA GLU A 9 -1.71 -19.17 21.83
C GLU A 9 -1.15 -20.42 21.14
N LEU A 10 -1.90 -20.98 20.21
CA LEU A 10 -1.45 -22.13 19.45
C LEU A 10 -0.23 -21.81 18.60
N ALA A 11 -0.13 -20.60 18.10
CA ALA A 11 0.97 -20.18 17.25
C ALA A 11 2.31 -20.09 17.98
N THR A 12 2.30 -20.08 19.31
CA THR A 12 3.54 -20.10 20.10
C THR A 12 4.25 -21.45 20.04
N SER A 13 3.51 -22.52 19.78
CA SER A 13 4.07 -23.87 19.79
C SER A 13 3.85 -24.62 18.49
N ALA A 14 3.10 -24.07 17.55
CA ALA A 14 2.78 -24.74 16.30
C ALA A 14 2.58 -23.75 15.18
N THR A 15 2.70 -24.22 13.95
CA THR A 15 2.31 -23.43 12.78
C THR A 15 0.80 -23.57 12.61
N VAL A 16 0.12 -22.43 12.57
CA VAL A 16 -1.33 -22.40 12.44
C VAL A 16 -1.70 -21.83 11.09
N ILE A 17 -2.53 -22.53 10.34
CA ILE A 17 -3.04 -22.09 9.05
C ILE A 17 -4.52 -21.83 9.18
N VAL A 18 -4.93 -20.60 8.83
CA VAL A 18 -6.33 -20.18 8.89
C VAL A 18 -6.80 -19.90 7.48
N SER A 19 -7.88 -20.54 7.07
CA SER A 19 -8.50 -20.28 5.78
C SER A 19 -9.73 -19.42 6.01
N THR A 20 -9.74 -18.23 5.40
CA THR A 20 -10.82 -17.29 5.60
C THR A 20 -10.90 -16.31 4.44
N HIS A 21 -12.08 -15.75 4.21
CA HIS A 21 -12.28 -14.66 3.29
C HIS A 21 -12.50 -13.34 4.04
N ILE A 22 -12.42 -13.37 5.36
CA ILE A 22 -12.63 -12.19 6.19
C ILE A 22 -11.27 -11.53 6.44
N LEU A 23 -11.01 -10.46 5.70
CA LEU A 23 -9.70 -9.82 5.72
C LEU A 23 -9.35 -9.20 7.07
N GLN A 24 -10.33 -8.73 7.81
CA GLN A 24 -10.10 -8.18 9.14
C GLN A 24 -9.55 -9.23 10.11
N GLU A 25 -10.01 -10.46 10.00
CA GLU A 25 -9.50 -11.54 10.83
C GLU A 25 -8.05 -11.87 10.48
N VAL A 26 -7.73 -11.85 9.19
CA VAL A 26 -6.36 -12.07 8.74
C VAL A 26 -5.43 -11.01 9.33
N GLN A 27 -5.83 -9.75 9.24
CA GLN A 27 -5.02 -8.65 9.76
C GLN A 27 -4.84 -8.72 11.27
N ALA A 28 -5.80 -9.29 11.98
CA ALA A 28 -5.77 -9.34 13.43
C ALA A 28 -4.86 -10.44 13.99
N VAL A 29 -4.75 -11.58 13.33
CA VAL A 29 -4.08 -12.75 13.92
C VAL A 29 -2.97 -13.35 13.07
N CYS A 30 -2.88 -13.02 11.79
CA CYS A 30 -1.90 -13.62 10.89
C CYS A 30 -0.67 -12.74 10.73
N ASP A 31 0.47 -13.36 10.52
CA ASP A 31 1.72 -12.66 10.20
C ASP A 31 2.16 -12.92 8.77
N ARG A 32 1.57 -13.91 8.10
CA ARG A 32 1.87 -14.24 6.72
C ARG A 32 0.57 -14.55 5.99
N VAL A 33 0.51 -14.17 4.73
CA VAL A 33 -0.70 -14.30 3.92
C VAL A 33 -0.38 -15.02 2.62
N LEU A 34 -1.22 -15.99 2.32
CA LEU A 34 -1.20 -16.68 1.04
C LEU A 34 -2.53 -16.38 0.35
N ILE A 35 -2.49 -15.85 -0.85
CA ILE A 35 -3.71 -15.61 -1.61
C ILE A 35 -3.76 -16.56 -2.79
N LEU A 36 -4.85 -17.31 -2.85
CA LEU A 36 -5.10 -18.24 -3.93
C LEU A 36 -6.14 -17.66 -4.86
N ARG A 37 -5.92 -17.85 -6.15
CA ARG A 37 -6.87 -17.40 -7.15
C ARG A 37 -6.87 -18.38 -8.31
N GLY A 38 -8.05 -18.89 -8.62
CA GLY A 38 -8.18 -19.88 -9.69
C GLY A 38 -7.32 -21.11 -9.48
N GLY A 39 -7.17 -21.54 -8.24
CA GLY A 39 -6.35 -22.68 -7.89
C GLY A 39 -4.85 -22.42 -7.88
N LYS A 40 -4.44 -21.18 -8.06
CA LYS A 40 -3.01 -20.83 -8.09
C LYS A 40 -2.66 -19.88 -6.93
N LEU A 41 -1.46 -20.05 -6.42
CA LEU A 41 -0.94 -19.16 -5.41
C LEU A 41 -0.44 -17.89 -6.09
N VAL A 42 -1.11 -16.78 -5.84
CA VAL A 42 -0.77 -15.50 -6.47
C VAL A 42 -0.06 -14.53 -5.53
N VAL A 43 -0.21 -14.70 -4.22
CA VAL A 43 0.49 -13.90 -3.23
C VAL A 43 0.99 -14.81 -2.12
N ASP A 44 2.23 -14.67 -1.76
CA ASP A 44 2.85 -15.32 -0.61
C ASP A 44 3.80 -14.31 0.01
N SER A 45 3.37 -13.70 1.09
CA SER A 45 4.15 -12.62 1.68
C SER A 45 3.81 -12.46 3.16
N ARG A 46 4.75 -11.86 3.89
CA ARG A 46 4.47 -11.46 5.26
C ARG A 46 3.51 -10.28 5.24
N LEU A 47 2.62 -10.25 6.22
CA LEU A 47 1.59 -9.23 6.27
C LEU A 47 2.17 -7.82 6.33
N HIS A 48 3.20 -7.60 7.13
CA HIS A 48 3.80 -6.28 7.25
C HIS A 48 4.45 -5.82 5.95
N GLU A 49 4.98 -6.74 5.15
CA GLU A 49 5.56 -6.39 3.85
C GLU A 49 4.49 -5.95 2.86
N LEU A 50 3.33 -6.59 2.88
CA LEU A 50 2.21 -6.20 2.04
C LEU A 50 1.67 -4.82 2.40
N ARG A 51 1.70 -4.49 3.69
CA ARG A 51 1.16 -3.24 4.20
C ARG A 51 2.14 -2.08 4.11
N GLN A 52 3.41 -2.37 3.87
CA GLN A 52 4.39 -1.31 3.66
C GLN A 52 4.10 -0.61 2.35
N GLY A 53 3.64 0.61 2.45
CA GLY A 53 3.47 1.44 1.29
C GLY A 53 4.83 1.95 0.83
N ARG A 54 5.11 1.76 -0.45
CA ARG A 54 6.29 2.37 -1.07
C ARG A 54 5.88 3.60 -1.85
N ARG A 55 4.84 4.26 -1.39
CA ARG A 55 4.35 5.47 -2.02
C ARG A 55 4.19 6.56 -1.00
N LEU A 56 4.59 7.75 -1.41
CA LEU A 56 4.35 8.96 -0.64
C LEU A 56 3.29 9.76 -1.39
N LEU A 57 2.28 10.22 -0.66
CA LEU A 57 1.27 11.10 -1.20
C LEU A 57 1.60 12.54 -0.82
N VAL A 58 1.60 13.41 -1.80
CA VAL A 58 2.01 14.80 -1.63
C VAL A 58 0.92 15.71 -2.16
N SER A 59 0.55 16.72 -1.37
CA SER A 59 -0.37 17.78 -1.83
C SER A 59 0.35 19.12 -1.77
N VAL A 60 0.41 19.79 -2.91
CA VAL A 60 1.12 21.07 -3.04
C VAL A 60 0.26 22.09 -3.77
N ASP A 61 0.72 23.32 -3.78
CA ASP A 61 -0.02 24.45 -4.34
C ASP A 61 0.07 24.59 -5.86
N GLY A 62 0.94 23.85 -6.53
CA GLY A 62 1.12 23.96 -7.97
C GLY A 62 1.81 22.76 -8.57
N ASP A 63 2.15 22.90 -9.85
CA ASP A 63 2.81 21.80 -10.59
C ASP A 63 4.23 21.62 -10.10
N ALA A 64 4.46 20.54 -9.37
CA ALA A 64 5.75 20.20 -8.79
C ALA A 64 6.31 18.89 -9.33
N GLY A 65 5.78 18.40 -10.45
CA GLY A 65 6.19 17.12 -11.02
C GLY A 65 7.69 17.02 -11.27
N ASP A 66 8.27 18.06 -11.85
CA ASP A 66 9.72 18.06 -12.14
C ASP A 66 10.56 18.11 -10.87
N ASP A 67 10.13 18.89 -9.90
CA ASP A 67 10.84 18.99 -8.62
C ASP A 67 10.84 17.65 -7.90
N LEU A 68 9.70 16.96 -7.92
CA LEU A 68 9.57 15.66 -7.27
C LEU A 68 10.36 14.59 -7.99
N ALA A 69 10.37 14.62 -9.32
CA ALA A 69 11.11 13.64 -10.11
C ALA A 69 12.62 13.78 -9.93
N ALA A 70 13.07 14.96 -9.55
CA ALA A 70 14.48 15.23 -9.35
C ALA A 70 15.03 14.74 -8.00
N VAL A 71 14.16 14.33 -7.08
CA VAL A 71 14.60 13.84 -5.78
C VAL A 71 15.24 12.46 -5.92
N ASP A 72 16.45 12.31 -5.41
CA ASP A 72 17.14 11.04 -5.42
C ASP A 72 16.36 9.98 -4.66
N GLY A 73 16.17 8.83 -5.29
CA GLY A 73 15.44 7.74 -4.66
C GLY A 73 13.97 7.66 -5.05
N VAL A 74 13.46 8.67 -5.74
CA VAL A 74 12.11 8.64 -6.27
C VAL A 74 12.13 7.92 -7.61
N ALA A 75 11.49 6.77 -7.68
CA ALA A 75 11.47 5.95 -8.87
C ALA A 75 10.42 6.39 -9.89
N GLY A 76 9.35 7.02 -9.42
CA GLY A 76 8.29 7.47 -10.30
C GLY A 76 7.41 8.51 -9.63
N VAL A 77 6.80 9.37 -10.45
CA VAL A 77 5.89 10.40 -9.99
C VAL A 77 4.60 10.27 -10.80
N GLU A 78 3.49 10.11 -10.12
CA GLU A 78 2.18 10.02 -10.74
C GLU A 78 1.33 11.20 -10.28
N ALA A 79 0.91 12.02 -11.23
CA ALA A 79 -0.02 13.11 -10.92
C ALA A 79 -1.42 12.55 -10.79
N ARG A 80 -2.04 12.78 -9.64
CA ARG A 80 -3.40 12.32 -9.37
C ARG A 80 -4.45 13.41 -9.52
N GLY A 81 -4.07 14.53 -10.10
CA GLY A 81 -4.98 15.63 -10.38
C GLY A 81 -5.03 16.65 -9.27
N LYS A 82 -6.09 17.41 -9.26
CA LYS A 82 -6.29 18.51 -8.30
C LYS A 82 -7.45 18.18 -7.38
N ALA A 83 -7.26 18.44 -6.11
CA ALA A 83 -8.31 18.32 -5.11
C ALA A 83 -8.30 19.56 -4.26
N ASN A 84 -9.42 20.31 -4.23
CA ASN A 84 -9.54 21.54 -3.44
C ASN A 84 -8.49 22.60 -3.82
N GLY A 85 -8.17 22.70 -5.09
CA GLY A 85 -7.17 23.66 -5.56
C GLY A 85 -5.74 23.25 -5.31
N ARG A 86 -5.52 22.06 -4.81
CA ARG A 86 -4.19 21.51 -4.53
C ARG A 86 -3.86 20.41 -5.50
N TRP A 87 -2.60 20.35 -5.90
CA TRP A 87 -2.11 19.32 -6.80
C TRP A 87 -1.68 18.12 -5.97
N VAL A 88 -2.14 16.94 -6.35
CA VAL A 88 -1.86 15.70 -5.62
C VAL A 88 -0.97 14.79 -6.47
N TYR A 89 0.10 14.30 -5.85
CA TYR A 89 1.04 13.40 -6.49
C TYR A 89 1.24 12.15 -5.63
N ALA A 90 1.45 11.03 -6.32
CA ALA A 90 1.89 9.80 -5.67
C ALA A 90 3.31 9.51 -6.15
N LEU A 91 4.21 9.34 -5.22
CA LEU A 91 5.62 9.09 -5.51
C LEU A 91 5.96 7.63 -5.19
N GLU A 92 6.65 6.98 -6.10
CA GLU A 92 7.24 5.68 -5.80
C GLU A 92 8.54 5.93 -5.05
N ALA A 93 8.45 5.90 -3.75
CA ALA A 93 9.57 6.22 -2.87
C ALA A 93 9.34 5.65 -1.50
N ASP A 94 10.43 5.31 -0.82
CA ASP A 94 10.40 4.87 0.56
C ASP A 94 9.97 6.01 1.48
N GLU A 95 9.34 5.68 2.58
CA GLU A 95 8.93 6.68 3.57
C GLU A 95 10.14 7.43 4.15
N GLU A 96 11.30 6.81 4.11
CA GLU A 96 12.54 7.44 4.55
C GLU A 96 12.89 8.70 3.75
N LEU A 97 12.35 8.82 2.55
CA LEU A 97 12.56 9.98 1.69
C LEU A 97 11.62 11.14 2.01
N ALA A 98 10.66 10.95 2.89
CA ALA A 98 9.70 12.00 3.21
C ALA A 98 10.34 13.33 3.63
N PRO A 99 11.34 13.36 4.53
CA PRO A 99 11.99 14.62 4.88
C PRO A 99 12.67 15.28 3.71
N GLN A 100 13.29 14.49 2.84
CA GLN A 100 13.99 14.99 1.67
C GLN A 100 13.02 15.58 0.65
N VAL A 101 11.89 14.92 0.45
CA VAL A 101 10.82 15.42 -0.42
C VAL A 101 10.29 16.75 0.10
N ALA A 102 10.01 16.81 1.40
CA ALA A 102 9.53 18.04 2.03
C ALA A 102 10.52 19.19 1.85
N THR A 103 11.79 18.92 2.11
CA THR A 103 12.85 19.95 1.97
C THR A 103 12.94 20.45 0.53
N THR A 104 12.89 19.55 -0.43
CA THR A 104 12.98 19.89 -1.84
C THR A 104 11.83 20.81 -2.25
N LEU A 105 10.62 20.48 -1.84
CA LEU A 105 9.44 21.28 -2.19
C LEU A 105 9.49 22.66 -1.54
N ILE A 106 9.83 22.71 -0.28
CA ILE A 106 9.89 23.98 0.45
C ILE A 106 11.01 24.86 -0.12
N SER A 107 12.15 24.27 -0.43
CA SER A 107 13.27 25.01 -1.03
C SER A 107 12.93 25.56 -2.42
N ALA A 108 12.03 24.88 -3.14
CA ALA A 108 11.58 25.33 -4.44
C ALA A 108 10.47 26.37 -4.35
N GLY A 109 10.10 26.81 -3.16
CA GLY A 109 9.07 27.79 -2.95
C GLY A 109 7.65 27.26 -3.02
N ARG A 110 7.49 25.94 -2.97
CA ARG A 110 6.18 25.30 -2.98
C ARG A 110 5.57 25.29 -1.60
N LYS A 111 4.24 25.43 -1.55
CA LYS A 111 3.50 25.27 -0.32
C LYS A 111 3.09 23.82 -0.19
N LEU A 112 3.63 23.17 0.82
CA LEU A 112 3.34 21.76 1.07
C LEU A 112 2.17 21.66 2.05
N TYR A 113 1.07 21.05 1.62
CA TYR A 113 -0.11 20.92 2.47
C TYR A 113 -0.20 19.57 3.13
N GLN A 114 0.31 18.53 2.48
CA GLN A 114 0.23 17.20 3.01
C GLN A 114 1.35 16.34 2.45
N LEU A 115 1.93 15.54 3.31
CA LEU A 115 2.94 14.55 2.95
C LEU A 115 2.72 13.36 3.86
N GLN A 116 2.30 12.25 3.29
CA GLN A 116 2.02 11.06 4.07
C GLN A 116 2.41 9.82 3.30
N THR A 117 2.67 8.74 4.03
CA THR A 117 2.89 7.45 3.45
C THR A 117 1.54 6.84 3.09
N GLU A 118 1.42 6.34 1.89
CA GLU A 118 0.23 5.60 1.48
C GLU A 118 0.35 4.18 2.00
N HIS A 119 -0.46 3.85 2.98
CA HIS A 119 -0.50 2.49 3.52
C HIS A 119 -1.39 1.62 2.65
N ARG A 120 -0.92 0.41 2.40
CA ARG A 120 -1.70 -0.58 1.68
C ARG A 120 -2.31 -1.53 2.69
N ASP A 121 -3.63 -1.61 2.73
CA ASP A 121 -4.32 -2.61 3.52
C ASP A 121 -4.57 -3.86 2.67
N LEU A 122 -5.05 -4.91 3.31
CA LEU A 122 -5.31 -6.17 2.60
C LEU A 122 -6.39 -6.04 1.56
N GLU A 123 -7.37 -5.19 1.81
CA GLU A 123 -8.44 -4.94 0.85
C GLU A 123 -7.89 -4.37 -0.44
N THR A 124 -6.96 -3.44 -0.34
CA THR A 124 -6.31 -2.84 -1.51
C THR A 124 -5.50 -3.88 -2.27
N VAL A 125 -4.71 -4.68 -1.57
CA VAL A 125 -3.91 -5.73 -2.19
C VAL A 125 -4.81 -6.75 -2.88
N PHE A 126 -5.89 -7.13 -2.22
CA PHE A 126 -6.82 -8.10 -2.76
C PHE A 126 -7.50 -7.58 -4.03
N ALA A 127 -7.88 -6.31 -4.04
CA ALA A 127 -8.46 -5.66 -5.20
C ALA A 127 -7.47 -5.62 -6.37
N GLU A 128 -6.20 -5.32 -6.12
CA GLU A 128 -5.17 -5.32 -7.15
C GLU A 128 -4.98 -6.69 -7.77
N VAL A 129 -4.95 -7.73 -6.95
CA VAL A 129 -4.83 -9.10 -7.42
C VAL A 129 -6.01 -9.47 -8.32
N ASN A 130 -7.21 -9.04 -7.96
CA ASN A 130 -8.40 -9.28 -8.74
C ASN A 130 -8.38 -8.55 -10.08
N GLU A 131 -7.82 -7.36 -10.12
CA GLU A 131 -7.71 -6.58 -11.36
C GLU A 131 -6.71 -7.17 -12.34
N LEU A 132 -5.67 -7.80 -11.84
CA LEU A 132 -4.62 -8.35 -12.69
C LEU A 132 -5.09 -9.47 -13.63
N ALA A 133 -6.21 -10.12 -13.33
CA ALA A 133 -6.74 -11.15 -14.20
C ALA A 133 -8.26 -11.04 -14.33
N PRO A 134 -8.78 -9.86 -14.68
CA PRO A 134 -10.22 -9.65 -14.65
C PRO A 134 -10.99 -10.35 -15.76
N ALA A 135 -10.45 -10.39 -16.96
CA ALA A 135 -11.18 -10.87 -18.12
C ALA A 135 -11.57 -12.35 -18.01
N LYS A 136 -10.70 -13.16 -17.48
CA LYS A 136 -10.97 -14.58 -17.32
C LYS A 136 -12.04 -14.86 -16.31
N GLU A 137 -12.03 -14.12 -15.24
CA GLU A 137 -12.99 -14.28 -14.17
C GLU A 137 -14.39 -13.93 -14.62
N VAL A 138 -14.51 -12.84 -15.34
CA VAL A 138 -15.79 -12.37 -15.84
C VAL A 138 -16.37 -13.35 -16.84
N ALA A 139 -15.54 -13.93 -17.69
CA ALA A 139 -16.00 -14.86 -18.71
C ALA A 139 -16.60 -16.14 -18.12
N HIS A 140 -16.18 -16.52 -16.96
CA HIS A 140 -16.66 -17.73 -16.29
C HIS A 140 -17.80 -17.47 -15.33
N GLY A 141 -18.02 -16.24 -15.11
CA GLY A 141 -19.02 -15.62 -14.22
C GLY A 141 -20.20 -16.34 -13.87
#